data_fddac081b1b261a1e09cc9ad6c7a76e5
#
_entry.id   fddac081b1b261a1e09cc9ad6c7a76e5
#
_cell.length_a   1.000
_cell.length_b   1.000
_cell.length_c   1.000
_cell.angle_alpha   90.00
_cell.angle_beta   90.00
_cell.angle_gamma   90.00
#
_symmetry.space_group_name_H-M   'P 1'
#
loop_
_entity.id
_entity.type
_entity.pdbx_description
1 polymer ?
#
loop_
_entity_poly.entity_id
_entity_poly.type
_entity_poly.pdbx_seq_one_letter_code
_entity_poly.pdbx_strand_id
1 'polypeptide(L)'
;MNFNKDYPIAILDTNIAMDIPNILNILKGCNIVIPYTIMDELDKYKKGTNKKNKNTRDFINNFLDISKKANLSKDGYKLDKNCMLYLDMDRNNLRHREISFDSKKQDFKFIAEAKNLKEKYNYMTVVLLSSDKIMQITALNCDVMLKTLGEFITEDIKGDDKIIILNNLYNINNKYLKNKDLENSKKIHNIITKVISNISKNEKDINKLYELAEKYNSKEIYGKIYEILYRDKDTEKLYKLAEKYKPNKMYEKIFEILIENKDINGLYELIKNYNYKPNREKITEVLTEHCNILTDSKDISGLYELAEKFNSKKIYEKIFEILMENKDINGLYELIKNHNYKPNREKITEILTEHCNILTDNKDIKGLYELAEKFNSKKIYERIFEILTENKDIDGLNKLSEKICELDEKGISGYKSLIKIIVSKIKVLESNNNE
;
A
#
# COMPACT_ATOMS: atom_id res chain seq x y z
N MET A 1 -47.70 17.07 -12.92
CA MET A 1 -46.68 16.56 -12.00
C MET A 1 -45.88 17.74 -11.45
N ASN A 2 -45.61 17.74 -10.16
CA ASN A 2 -44.86 18.80 -9.49
C ASN A 2 -43.45 18.26 -9.10
N PHE A 3 -42.53 18.25 -10.07
CA PHE A 3 -41.19 17.70 -9.91
C PHE A 3 -40.31 18.59 -9.06
N ASN A 4 -39.40 17.97 -8.32
CA ASN A 4 -38.26 18.68 -7.73
C ASN A 4 -37.26 19.04 -8.85
N LYS A 5 -37.09 20.35 -9.10
CA LYS A 5 -36.35 20.88 -10.24
C LYS A 5 -34.83 20.64 -10.17
N ASP A 6 -34.33 20.34 -8.99
CA ASP A 6 -32.91 20.13 -8.77
C ASP A 6 -32.43 18.71 -9.18
N TYR A 7 -33.41 17.82 -9.48
CA TYR A 7 -33.16 16.40 -9.75
C TYR A 7 -33.65 15.97 -11.12
N PRO A 8 -32.95 15.03 -11.80
CA PRO A 8 -33.36 14.51 -13.10
C PRO A 8 -34.69 13.75 -13.01
N ILE A 9 -35.36 13.63 -14.15
CA ILE A 9 -36.53 12.77 -14.32
C ILE A 9 -36.05 11.45 -14.91
N ALA A 10 -36.34 10.36 -14.22
CA ALA A 10 -36.04 8.99 -14.64
C ALA A 10 -37.36 8.31 -15.05
N ILE A 11 -37.49 7.96 -16.32
CA ILE A 11 -38.66 7.21 -16.86
C ILE A 11 -38.22 5.73 -16.87
N LEU A 12 -38.99 4.86 -16.22
CA LEU A 12 -38.68 3.44 -16.16
C LEU A 12 -39.28 2.69 -17.37
N ASP A 13 -38.41 1.90 -18.03
CA ASP A 13 -38.85 0.85 -18.94
C ASP A 13 -39.26 -0.41 -18.17
N THR A 14 -40.13 -1.22 -18.78
CA THR A 14 -40.62 -2.49 -18.25
C THR A 14 -39.45 -3.45 -17.87
N ASN A 15 -38.41 -3.49 -18.69
CA ASN A 15 -37.24 -4.35 -18.43
C ASN A 15 -36.56 -4.00 -17.12
N ILE A 16 -36.42 -2.70 -16.77
CA ILE A 16 -35.82 -2.28 -15.48
C ILE A 16 -36.67 -2.75 -14.30
N ALA A 17 -38.02 -2.59 -14.40
CA ALA A 17 -38.95 -3.03 -13.36
C ALA A 17 -38.93 -4.57 -13.16
N MET A 18 -38.81 -5.33 -14.26
CA MET A 18 -38.74 -6.79 -14.22
C MET A 18 -37.37 -7.33 -13.79
N ASP A 19 -36.29 -6.65 -14.12
CA ASP A 19 -34.94 -7.05 -13.74
C ASP A 19 -34.63 -6.68 -12.30
N ILE A 20 -35.16 -5.59 -11.78
CA ILE A 20 -34.90 -5.05 -10.46
C ILE A 20 -36.23 -4.67 -9.78
N PRO A 21 -37.00 -5.64 -9.25
CA PRO A 21 -38.37 -5.39 -8.74
C PRO A 21 -38.41 -4.41 -7.55
N ASN A 22 -37.26 -4.17 -6.89
CA ASN A 22 -37.14 -3.22 -5.77
C ASN A 22 -36.60 -1.85 -6.23
N ILE A 23 -36.62 -1.53 -7.53
CA ILE A 23 -36.00 -0.32 -8.08
C ILE A 23 -36.53 0.97 -7.41
N LEU A 24 -37.79 1.02 -7.02
CA LEU A 24 -38.42 2.16 -6.34
C LEU A 24 -37.80 2.40 -4.93
N ASN A 25 -37.28 1.37 -4.30
CA ASN A 25 -36.58 1.48 -3.00
C ASN A 25 -35.09 1.81 -3.16
N ILE A 26 -34.53 1.60 -4.37
CA ILE A 26 -33.12 1.80 -4.66
C ILE A 26 -32.85 3.24 -5.05
N LEU A 27 -33.61 3.77 -6.04
CA LEU A 27 -33.34 5.07 -6.61
C LEU A 27 -33.59 6.20 -5.61
N LYS A 28 -32.66 7.16 -5.61
CA LYS A 28 -32.65 8.39 -4.84
C LYS A 28 -32.12 9.52 -5.70
N GLY A 29 -32.35 10.75 -5.30
CA GLY A 29 -31.87 11.92 -6.04
C GLY A 29 -32.40 12.04 -7.46
N CYS A 30 -33.63 11.61 -7.69
CA CYS A 30 -34.33 11.75 -8.97
C CYS A 30 -35.85 11.77 -8.82
N ASN A 31 -36.53 12.29 -9.81
CA ASN A 31 -37.98 12.14 -9.96
C ASN A 31 -38.24 10.90 -10.81
N ILE A 32 -38.96 9.93 -10.31
CA ILE A 32 -39.31 8.70 -11.04
C ILE A 32 -40.67 8.83 -11.68
N VAL A 33 -40.75 8.55 -12.97
CA VAL A 33 -42.01 8.48 -13.71
C VAL A 33 -42.22 7.04 -14.18
N ILE A 34 -43.37 6.49 -13.79
CA ILE A 34 -43.89 5.23 -14.30
C ILE A 34 -44.87 5.53 -15.41
N PRO A 35 -44.55 5.22 -16.68
CA PRO A 35 -45.49 5.34 -17.77
C PRO A 35 -46.68 4.38 -17.59
N TYR A 36 -47.89 4.81 -17.95
CA TYR A 36 -49.03 3.89 -17.90
C TYR A 36 -48.84 2.67 -18.82
N THR A 37 -48.12 2.87 -19.91
CA THR A 37 -47.77 1.79 -20.87
C THR A 37 -47.04 0.61 -20.21
N ILE A 38 -46.29 0.84 -19.12
CA ILE A 38 -45.65 -0.22 -18.33
C ILE A 38 -46.68 -1.20 -17.75
N MET A 39 -47.84 -0.70 -17.33
CA MET A 39 -48.88 -1.52 -16.69
C MET A 39 -49.44 -2.57 -17.64
N ASP A 40 -49.65 -2.22 -18.90
CA ASP A 40 -50.11 -3.16 -19.92
C ASP A 40 -49.11 -4.27 -20.20
N GLU A 41 -47.80 -3.97 -20.12
CA GLU A 41 -46.78 -4.97 -20.30
C GLU A 41 -46.58 -5.85 -19.08
N LEU A 42 -46.54 -5.27 -17.89
CA LEU A 42 -46.41 -6.01 -16.64
C LEU A 42 -47.61 -6.98 -16.47
N ASP A 43 -48.79 -6.59 -16.92
CA ASP A 43 -49.96 -7.45 -16.87
C ASP A 43 -49.81 -8.72 -17.72
N LYS A 44 -49.12 -8.65 -18.85
CA LYS A 44 -48.81 -9.82 -19.70
C LYS A 44 -47.83 -10.75 -19.03
N TYR A 45 -46.84 -10.19 -18.28
CA TYR A 45 -45.75 -10.97 -17.62
C TYR A 45 -46.08 -11.40 -16.20
N LYS A 46 -47.20 -10.99 -15.59
CA LYS A 46 -47.57 -11.43 -14.23
C LYS A 46 -47.95 -12.90 -14.12
N LYS A 47 -48.41 -13.51 -15.26
CA LYS A 47 -48.84 -14.92 -15.33
C LYS A 47 -47.64 -15.82 -15.63
N GLY A 48 -47.53 -16.92 -14.88
CA GLY A 48 -46.46 -17.91 -15.09
C GLY A 48 -45.54 -18.07 -13.86
N THR A 49 -44.63 -19.03 -13.93
CA THR A 49 -43.82 -19.48 -12.80
C THR A 49 -42.34 -19.14 -12.93
N ASN A 50 -41.90 -18.65 -14.09
CA ASN A 50 -40.53 -18.28 -14.29
C ASN A 50 -40.14 -17.06 -13.44
N LYS A 51 -38.85 -16.80 -13.36
CA LYS A 51 -38.26 -15.75 -12.53
C LYS A 51 -38.73 -14.35 -12.96
N LYS A 52 -38.80 -14.07 -14.26
CA LYS A 52 -39.28 -12.81 -14.79
C LYS A 52 -40.71 -12.53 -14.33
N ASN A 53 -41.56 -13.55 -14.35
CA ASN A 53 -42.94 -13.44 -13.86
C ASN A 53 -43.00 -13.19 -12.34
N LYS A 54 -42.14 -13.81 -11.58
CA LYS A 54 -42.03 -13.56 -10.12
C LYS A 54 -41.61 -12.11 -9.86
N ASN A 55 -40.56 -11.64 -10.48
CA ASN A 55 -40.06 -10.27 -10.34
C ASN A 55 -41.14 -9.27 -10.73
N THR A 56 -41.88 -9.55 -11.78
CA THR A 56 -43.02 -8.71 -12.23
C THR A 56 -44.07 -8.60 -11.13
N ARG A 57 -44.48 -9.70 -10.50
CA ARG A 57 -45.43 -9.67 -9.37
C ARG A 57 -44.86 -8.90 -8.18
N ASP A 58 -43.59 -9.09 -7.86
CA ASP A 58 -42.95 -8.39 -6.75
C ASP A 58 -42.92 -6.87 -7.01
N PHE A 59 -42.61 -6.43 -8.22
CA PHE A 59 -42.68 -5.02 -8.59
C PHE A 59 -44.11 -4.48 -8.50
N ILE A 60 -45.11 -5.17 -9.07
CA ILE A 60 -46.51 -4.76 -9.01
C ILE A 60 -47.01 -4.63 -7.58
N ASN A 61 -46.65 -5.57 -6.69
CA ASN A 61 -47.03 -5.51 -5.29
C ASN A 61 -46.41 -4.29 -4.58
N ASN A 62 -45.13 -4.05 -4.79
CA ASN A 62 -44.44 -2.87 -4.22
C ASN A 62 -45.07 -1.57 -4.73
N PHE A 63 -45.36 -1.50 -6.01
CA PHE A 63 -46.00 -0.32 -6.63
C PHE A 63 -47.42 -0.11 -6.14
N LEU A 64 -48.23 -1.19 -5.99
CA LEU A 64 -49.59 -1.14 -5.47
C LEU A 64 -49.60 -0.63 -4.01
N ASP A 65 -48.70 -1.08 -3.18
CA ASP A 65 -48.60 -0.63 -1.78
C ASP A 65 -48.28 0.87 -1.68
N ILE A 66 -47.51 1.41 -2.62
CA ILE A 66 -47.25 2.85 -2.71
C ILE A 66 -48.51 3.57 -3.23
N SER A 67 -49.17 3.03 -4.27
CA SER A 67 -50.37 3.63 -4.89
C SER A 67 -51.56 3.75 -3.93
N LYS A 68 -51.66 2.91 -2.92
CA LYS A 68 -52.67 3.02 -1.85
C LYS A 68 -52.44 4.23 -0.91
N LYS A 69 -51.22 4.81 -0.91
CA LYS A 69 -50.85 5.89 0.00
C LYS A 69 -51.03 7.29 -0.60
N ALA A 70 -51.06 7.40 -1.91
CA ALA A 70 -51.19 8.70 -2.61
C ALA A 70 -51.75 8.54 -4.03
N ASN A 71 -52.34 9.61 -4.53
CA ASN A 71 -52.72 9.70 -5.94
C ASN A 71 -51.49 10.01 -6.79
N LEU A 72 -50.84 8.95 -7.32
CA LEU A 72 -49.57 9.06 -8.04
C LEU A 72 -49.67 9.90 -9.33
N SER A 73 -50.83 9.97 -9.97
CA SER A 73 -50.97 10.75 -11.21
C SER A 73 -51.19 12.24 -10.96
N LYS A 74 -51.72 12.63 -9.81
CA LYS A 74 -51.98 14.01 -9.46
C LYS A 74 -50.94 14.60 -8.55
N ASP A 75 -50.70 13.97 -7.40
CA ASP A 75 -49.92 14.52 -6.32
C ASP A 75 -48.49 13.93 -6.27
N GLY A 76 -48.32 12.73 -6.83
CA GLY A 76 -47.10 11.94 -6.67
C GLY A 76 -46.95 11.36 -5.27
N TYR A 77 -45.92 10.60 -5.06
CA TYR A 77 -45.56 10.06 -3.75
C TYR A 77 -44.08 10.30 -3.44
N LYS A 78 -43.79 10.85 -2.28
CA LYS A 78 -42.45 11.08 -1.81
C LYS A 78 -41.86 9.77 -1.31
N LEU A 79 -40.98 9.16 -2.10
CA LEU A 79 -40.24 7.96 -1.73
C LEU A 79 -39.13 8.26 -0.72
N ASP A 80 -38.51 9.45 -0.82
CA ASP A 80 -37.44 9.92 0.05
C ASP A 80 -37.34 11.45 -0.03
N LYS A 81 -36.46 12.08 0.78
CA LYS A 81 -36.20 13.52 0.79
C LYS A 81 -36.00 14.09 -0.62
N ASN A 82 -35.29 13.34 -1.46
CA ASN A 82 -34.83 13.76 -2.78
C ASN A 82 -35.41 12.90 -3.93
N CYS A 83 -36.49 12.18 -3.68
CA CYS A 83 -37.07 11.27 -4.67
C CYS A 83 -38.60 11.30 -4.66
N MET A 84 -39.21 11.70 -5.79
CA MET A 84 -40.63 11.69 -6.01
C MET A 84 -40.99 10.63 -7.03
N LEU A 85 -42.11 9.95 -6.82
CA LEU A 85 -42.68 8.96 -7.74
C LEU A 85 -43.99 9.46 -8.31
N TYR A 86 -44.13 9.37 -9.63
CA TYR A 86 -45.33 9.71 -10.36
C TYR A 86 -45.76 8.56 -11.27
N LEU A 87 -47.05 8.45 -11.52
CA LEU A 87 -47.66 7.63 -12.58
C LEU A 87 -48.14 8.56 -13.67
N ASP A 88 -47.63 8.44 -14.90
CA ASP A 88 -48.16 9.19 -16.04
C ASP A 88 -49.35 8.46 -16.67
N MET A 89 -50.52 9.07 -16.55
CA MET A 89 -51.79 8.55 -17.07
C MET A 89 -52.19 9.20 -18.37
N ASP A 90 -51.39 10.12 -18.93
CA ASP A 90 -51.79 10.91 -20.10
C ASP A 90 -51.63 10.10 -21.40
N ARG A 91 -52.71 9.44 -21.77
CA ARG A 91 -52.80 8.68 -23.02
C ARG A 91 -52.80 9.55 -24.28
N ASN A 92 -53.08 10.86 -24.16
CA ASN A 92 -53.12 11.78 -25.29
C ASN A 92 -51.72 12.20 -25.77
N ASN A 93 -50.69 12.06 -24.92
CA ASN A 93 -49.31 12.33 -25.26
C ASN A 93 -48.76 11.37 -26.34
N LEU A 94 -49.44 10.26 -26.64
CA LEU A 94 -49.06 9.32 -27.71
C LEU A 94 -49.38 9.81 -29.12
N ARG A 95 -49.98 11.02 -29.26
CA ARG A 95 -50.41 11.59 -30.56
C ARG A 95 -49.35 12.51 -31.20
N HIS A 96 -48.04 12.32 -30.96
CA HIS A 96 -47.06 13.04 -31.76
C HIS A 96 -47.10 12.60 -33.22
N ARG A 97 -47.67 13.50 -34.04
CA ARG A 97 -47.87 13.33 -35.48
C ARG A 97 -46.59 13.19 -36.31
N GLU A 98 -45.44 13.44 -35.72
CA GLU A 98 -44.14 13.44 -36.42
C GLU A 98 -43.37 12.13 -36.31
N ILE A 99 -43.72 11.24 -35.38
CA ILE A 99 -43.14 9.91 -35.34
C ILE A 99 -44.03 8.99 -36.19
N SER A 100 -43.72 8.91 -37.47
CA SER A 100 -44.36 7.99 -38.42
C SER A 100 -43.94 6.52 -38.22
N PHE A 101 -43.69 6.15 -36.99
CA PHE A 101 -43.33 4.80 -36.61
C PHE A 101 -44.56 3.97 -36.31
N ASP A 102 -44.52 2.69 -36.61
CA ASP A 102 -45.55 1.72 -36.34
C ASP A 102 -46.02 1.81 -34.86
N SER A 103 -47.07 2.57 -34.63
CA SER A 103 -47.64 2.85 -33.29
C SER A 103 -48.08 1.59 -32.53
N LYS A 104 -47.95 0.41 -33.15
CA LYS A 104 -48.20 -0.90 -32.53
C LYS A 104 -46.99 -1.43 -31.74
N LYS A 105 -45.78 -0.93 -31.97
CA LYS A 105 -44.62 -1.36 -31.19
C LYS A 105 -44.52 -0.60 -29.88
N GLN A 106 -44.47 -1.33 -28.80
CA GLN A 106 -44.49 -0.80 -27.41
C GLN A 106 -43.30 0.11 -27.11
N ASP A 107 -42.11 -0.23 -27.61
CA ASP A 107 -40.89 0.53 -27.43
C ASP A 107 -41.02 1.99 -27.88
N PHE A 108 -41.73 2.23 -28.99
CA PHE A 108 -41.98 3.59 -29.48
C PHE A 108 -42.84 4.42 -28.54
N LYS A 109 -43.76 3.79 -27.78
CA LYS A 109 -44.57 4.50 -26.80
C LYS A 109 -43.73 5.07 -25.65
N PHE A 110 -42.76 4.31 -25.14
CA PHE A 110 -41.83 4.80 -24.12
C PHE A 110 -40.99 5.96 -24.62
N ILE A 111 -40.50 5.87 -25.86
CA ILE A 111 -39.70 6.94 -26.47
C ILE A 111 -40.57 8.20 -26.70
N ALA A 112 -41.81 8.05 -27.18
CA ALA A 112 -42.71 9.17 -27.37
C ALA A 112 -43.06 9.85 -26.04
N GLU A 113 -43.29 9.09 -24.99
CA GLU A 113 -43.56 9.60 -23.66
C GLU A 113 -42.36 10.33 -23.05
N ALA A 114 -41.15 9.78 -23.22
CA ALA A 114 -39.91 10.45 -22.81
C ALA A 114 -39.69 11.77 -23.56
N LYS A 115 -39.98 11.81 -24.87
CA LYS A 115 -39.90 13.03 -25.68
C LYS A 115 -40.90 14.09 -25.21
N ASN A 116 -42.14 13.71 -24.95
CA ASN A 116 -43.15 14.61 -24.43
C ASN A 116 -42.79 15.21 -23.07
N LEU A 117 -42.24 14.39 -22.16
CA LEU A 117 -41.78 14.88 -20.87
C LEU A 117 -40.55 15.80 -21.02
N LYS A 118 -39.65 15.51 -21.95
CA LYS A 118 -38.50 16.38 -22.27
C LYS A 118 -39.00 17.75 -22.81
N GLU A 119 -39.93 17.78 -23.68
CA GLU A 119 -40.52 19.03 -24.23
C GLU A 119 -41.27 19.82 -23.17
N LYS A 120 -42.07 19.15 -22.34
CA LYS A 120 -42.87 19.79 -21.28
C LYS A 120 -41.98 20.31 -20.12
N TYR A 121 -40.90 19.64 -19.83
CA TYR A 121 -39.95 19.97 -18.75
C TYR A 121 -38.58 20.24 -19.31
N ASN A 122 -38.44 21.09 -20.32
CA ASN A 122 -37.23 21.37 -21.09
C ASN A 122 -36.08 21.94 -20.25
N TYR A 123 -36.35 22.39 -19.05
CA TYR A 123 -35.36 22.87 -18.07
C TYR A 123 -34.81 21.75 -17.15
N MET A 124 -35.26 20.51 -17.33
CA MET A 124 -34.86 19.36 -16.54
C MET A 124 -34.21 18.30 -17.43
N THR A 125 -33.29 17.55 -16.86
CA THR A 125 -32.72 16.37 -17.51
C THR A 125 -33.77 15.25 -17.45
N VAL A 126 -34.22 14.76 -18.61
CA VAL A 126 -35.16 13.63 -18.73
C VAL A 126 -34.43 12.45 -19.34
N VAL A 127 -34.44 11.32 -18.65
CA VAL A 127 -33.73 10.10 -19.04
C VAL A 127 -34.68 8.91 -19.05
N LEU A 128 -34.75 8.21 -20.19
CA LEU A 128 -35.41 6.91 -20.28
C LEU A 128 -34.42 5.82 -19.81
N LEU A 129 -34.78 5.06 -18.78
CA LEU A 129 -33.98 3.97 -18.26
C LEU A 129 -34.37 2.65 -18.92
N SER A 130 -33.47 2.09 -19.73
CA SER A 130 -33.63 0.77 -20.34
C SER A 130 -32.32 0.05 -20.52
N SER A 131 -32.36 -1.28 -20.50
CA SER A 131 -31.26 -2.16 -20.88
C SER A 131 -31.39 -2.71 -22.31
N ASP A 132 -32.46 -2.34 -23.03
CA ASP A 132 -32.72 -2.80 -24.40
C ASP A 132 -31.91 -2.04 -25.42
N LYS A 133 -31.04 -2.77 -26.17
CA LYS A 133 -30.16 -2.17 -27.19
C LYS A 133 -30.91 -1.64 -28.41
N ILE A 134 -32.04 -2.26 -28.79
CA ILE A 134 -32.84 -1.79 -29.93
C ILE A 134 -33.53 -0.48 -29.56
N MET A 135 -34.06 -0.41 -28.33
CA MET A 135 -34.63 0.81 -27.80
C MET A 135 -33.56 1.93 -27.70
N GLN A 136 -32.31 1.60 -27.34
CA GLN A 136 -31.22 2.57 -27.34
C GLN A 136 -30.98 3.19 -28.73
N ILE A 137 -30.90 2.35 -29.76
CA ILE A 137 -30.71 2.82 -31.15
C ILE A 137 -31.87 3.72 -31.59
N THR A 138 -33.11 3.33 -31.25
CA THR A 138 -34.31 4.10 -31.63
C THR A 138 -34.37 5.43 -30.88
N ALA A 139 -34.06 5.45 -29.59
CA ALA A 139 -34.04 6.67 -28.77
C ALA A 139 -33.05 7.71 -29.29
N LEU A 140 -31.87 7.30 -29.72
CA LEU A 140 -30.85 8.16 -30.32
C LEU A 140 -31.37 8.89 -31.55
N ASN A 141 -32.18 8.20 -32.41
CA ASN A 141 -32.75 8.77 -33.60
C ASN A 141 -33.97 9.69 -33.33
N CYS A 142 -34.48 9.65 -32.08
CA CYS A 142 -35.65 10.46 -31.67
C CYS A 142 -35.24 11.60 -30.72
N ASP A 143 -33.98 11.89 -30.55
CA ASP A 143 -33.46 12.89 -29.61
C ASP A 143 -33.93 12.65 -28.16
N VAL A 144 -34.02 11.39 -27.75
CA VAL A 144 -34.35 10.97 -26.40
C VAL A 144 -33.12 10.41 -25.72
N MET A 145 -32.81 10.94 -24.54
CA MET A 145 -31.70 10.44 -23.74
C MET A 145 -32.08 9.09 -23.09
N LEU A 146 -31.44 8.03 -23.53
CA LEU A 146 -31.65 6.71 -22.97
C LEU A 146 -30.33 6.23 -22.31
N LYS A 147 -30.42 5.73 -21.07
CA LYS A 147 -29.30 5.19 -20.30
C LYS A 147 -29.65 3.87 -19.63
N THR A 148 -28.66 3.05 -19.43
CA THR A 148 -28.77 1.96 -18.48
C THR A 148 -28.84 2.50 -17.04
N LEU A 149 -29.34 1.72 -16.09
CA LEU A 149 -29.44 2.14 -14.69
C LEU A 149 -28.05 2.51 -14.12
N GLY A 150 -27.01 1.75 -14.48
CA GLY A 150 -25.65 2.03 -14.02
C GLY A 150 -25.10 3.36 -14.54
N GLU A 151 -25.33 3.70 -15.80
CA GLU A 151 -24.94 4.98 -16.41
C GLU A 151 -25.70 6.14 -15.76
N PHE A 152 -27.02 6.01 -15.58
CA PHE A 152 -27.84 7.02 -14.93
C PHE A 152 -27.34 7.34 -13.51
N ILE A 153 -27.07 6.30 -12.69
CA ILE A 153 -26.56 6.50 -11.33
C ILE A 153 -25.19 7.20 -11.36
N THR A 154 -24.32 6.84 -12.32
CA THR A 154 -22.96 7.40 -12.37
C THR A 154 -22.90 8.81 -12.92
N GLU A 155 -23.76 9.17 -13.86
CA GLU A 155 -23.68 10.41 -14.63
C GLU A 155 -24.69 11.47 -14.16
N ASP A 156 -25.92 11.07 -13.80
CA ASP A 156 -27.03 12.01 -13.54
C ASP A 156 -27.33 12.17 -12.05
N ILE A 157 -27.03 11.16 -11.21
CA ILE A 157 -27.21 11.25 -9.76
C ILE A 157 -26.03 12.00 -9.15
N LYS A 158 -26.29 12.91 -8.21
CA LYS A 158 -25.27 13.78 -7.60
C LYS A 158 -24.95 13.38 -6.15
N GLY A 159 -23.74 13.69 -5.74
CA GLY A 159 -23.30 13.71 -4.34
C GLY A 159 -23.59 12.43 -3.56
N ASP A 160 -24.09 12.59 -2.34
CA ASP A 160 -24.31 11.50 -1.39
C ASP A 160 -25.44 10.56 -1.80
N ASP A 161 -26.35 10.98 -2.70
CA ASP A 161 -27.42 10.10 -3.20
C ASP A 161 -26.83 8.88 -3.93
N LYS A 162 -25.67 9.01 -4.62
CA LYS A 162 -24.95 7.86 -5.20
C LYS A 162 -24.56 6.83 -4.15
N ILE A 163 -24.08 7.29 -3.01
CA ILE A 163 -23.66 6.42 -1.90
C ILE A 163 -24.88 5.74 -1.27
N ILE A 164 -25.98 6.46 -1.12
CA ILE A 164 -27.23 5.89 -0.62
C ILE A 164 -27.74 4.79 -1.58
N ILE A 165 -27.74 5.06 -2.88
CA ILE A 165 -28.11 4.07 -3.89
C ILE A 165 -27.17 2.85 -3.84
N LEU A 166 -25.86 3.06 -3.74
CA LEU A 166 -24.87 2.00 -3.63
C LEU A 166 -25.13 1.11 -2.41
N ASN A 167 -25.47 1.71 -1.26
CA ASN A 167 -25.85 0.98 -0.05
C ASN A 167 -27.10 0.12 -0.26
N ASN A 168 -28.12 0.70 -0.91
CA ASN A 168 -29.36 -0.01 -1.20
C ASN A 168 -29.13 -1.19 -2.14
N LEU A 169 -28.34 -1.00 -3.20
CA LEU A 169 -27.92 -2.06 -4.12
C LEU A 169 -27.17 -3.18 -3.42
N TYR A 170 -26.23 -2.82 -2.54
CA TYR A 170 -25.44 -3.79 -1.78
C TYR A 170 -26.30 -4.63 -0.83
N ASN A 171 -27.22 -3.99 -0.11
CA ASN A 171 -28.17 -4.67 0.78
C ASN A 171 -29.06 -5.65 0.02
N ILE A 172 -29.57 -5.25 -1.15
CA ILE A 172 -30.40 -6.09 -2.01
C ILE A 172 -29.58 -7.23 -2.60
N ASN A 173 -28.34 -6.97 -3.03
CA ASN A 173 -27.44 -8.02 -3.51
C ASN A 173 -27.20 -9.10 -2.46
N ASN A 174 -26.92 -8.70 -1.21
CA ASN A 174 -26.75 -9.61 -0.09
C ASN A 174 -28.02 -10.44 0.19
N LYS A 175 -29.20 -9.84 0.04
CA LYS A 175 -30.50 -10.55 0.15
C LYS A 175 -30.64 -11.61 -0.95
N TYR A 176 -30.29 -11.28 -2.19
CA TYR A 176 -30.30 -12.24 -3.28
C TYR A 176 -29.32 -13.38 -3.07
N LEU A 177 -28.09 -13.10 -2.61
CA LEU A 177 -27.09 -14.12 -2.30
C LEU A 177 -27.58 -15.07 -1.19
N LYS A 178 -28.17 -14.55 -0.10
CA LYS A 178 -28.75 -15.36 0.99
C LYS A 178 -29.85 -16.28 0.47
N ASN A 179 -30.67 -15.80 -0.47
CA ASN A 179 -31.76 -16.55 -1.07
C ASN A 179 -31.30 -17.44 -2.25
N LYS A 180 -30.00 -17.56 -2.51
CA LYS A 180 -29.42 -18.30 -3.63
C LYS A 180 -29.92 -17.82 -5.01
N ASP A 181 -30.33 -16.57 -5.12
CA ASP A 181 -30.75 -15.93 -6.35
C ASP A 181 -29.56 -15.35 -7.10
N LEU A 182 -28.77 -16.23 -7.73
CA LEU A 182 -27.52 -15.85 -8.37
C LEU A 182 -27.70 -14.95 -9.60
N GLU A 183 -28.81 -15.08 -10.31
CA GLU A 183 -29.05 -14.30 -11.52
C GLU A 183 -29.30 -12.82 -11.18
N ASN A 184 -30.22 -12.53 -10.26
CA ASN A 184 -30.46 -11.16 -9.81
C ASN A 184 -29.26 -10.58 -9.09
N SER A 185 -28.55 -11.41 -8.29
CA SER A 185 -27.30 -11.00 -7.66
C SER A 185 -26.27 -10.56 -8.69
N LYS A 186 -26.08 -11.30 -9.79
CA LYS A 186 -25.12 -10.94 -10.85
C LYS A 186 -25.48 -9.61 -11.52
N LYS A 187 -26.79 -9.39 -11.82
CA LYS A 187 -27.24 -8.12 -12.41
C LYS A 187 -26.95 -6.94 -11.50
N ILE A 188 -27.29 -7.03 -10.22
CA ILE A 188 -27.03 -6.00 -9.21
C ILE A 188 -25.54 -5.78 -9.01
N HIS A 189 -24.76 -6.86 -8.95
CA HIS A 189 -23.30 -6.78 -8.79
C HIS A 189 -22.64 -5.98 -9.92
N ASN A 190 -23.06 -6.18 -11.17
CA ASN A 190 -22.55 -5.42 -12.30
C ASN A 190 -22.84 -3.90 -12.17
N ILE A 191 -24.00 -3.53 -11.64
CA ILE A 191 -24.34 -2.14 -11.39
C ILE A 191 -23.47 -1.58 -10.26
N ILE A 192 -23.34 -2.31 -9.16
CA ILE A 192 -22.46 -1.96 -8.01
C ILE A 192 -21.05 -1.69 -8.51
N THR A 193 -20.49 -2.56 -9.32
CA THR A 193 -19.13 -2.42 -9.86
C THR A 193 -19.00 -1.14 -10.69
N LYS A 194 -19.95 -0.82 -11.58
CA LYS A 194 -19.95 0.44 -12.34
C LYS A 194 -19.99 1.67 -11.43
N VAL A 195 -20.85 1.66 -10.41
CA VAL A 195 -20.99 2.79 -9.47
C VAL A 195 -19.74 2.97 -8.64
N ILE A 196 -19.14 1.88 -8.13
CA ILE A 196 -17.88 1.90 -7.40
C ILE A 196 -16.75 2.45 -8.26
N SER A 197 -16.63 2.00 -9.51
CA SER A 197 -15.62 2.50 -10.45
C SER A 197 -15.76 4.01 -10.70
N ASN A 198 -16.97 4.49 -10.84
CA ASN A 198 -17.21 5.92 -11.01
C ASN A 198 -16.86 6.74 -9.75
N ILE A 199 -17.25 6.26 -8.56
CA ILE A 199 -16.91 6.91 -7.29
C ILE A 199 -15.40 6.94 -7.11
N SER A 200 -14.72 5.81 -7.33
CA SER A 200 -13.26 5.72 -7.14
C SER A 200 -12.47 6.64 -8.08
N LYS A 201 -12.98 6.88 -9.30
CA LYS A 201 -12.34 7.82 -10.24
C LYS A 201 -12.50 9.28 -9.84
N ASN A 202 -13.64 9.65 -9.26
CA ASN A 202 -14.02 11.04 -9.02
C ASN A 202 -13.76 11.50 -7.58
N GLU A 203 -13.71 10.57 -6.62
CA GLU A 203 -13.43 10.89 -5.23
C GLU A 203 -11.93 11.14 -5.03
N LYS A 204 -11.60 12.23 -4.37
CA LYS A 204 -10.22 12.64 -4.04
C LYS A 204 -9.92 12.52 -2.55
N ASP A 205 -10.95 12.44 -1.72
CA ASP A 205 -10.78 12.26 -0.27
C ASP A 205 -10.40 10.81 0.04
N ILE A 206 -9.16 10.61 0.42
CA ILE A 206 -8.60 9.30 0.75
C ILE A 206 -9.34 8.64 1.92
N ASN A 207 -9.75 9.40 2.94
CA ASN A 207 -10.45 8.85 4.10
C ASN A 207 -11.81 8.29 3.69
N LYS A 208 -12.53 9.03 2.86
CA LYS A 208 -13.81 8.58 2.30
C LYS A 208 -13.65 7.35 1.40
N LEU A 209 -12.55 7.29 0.61
CA LEU A 209 -12.21 6.09 -0.16
C LEU A 209 -11.90 4.90 0.74
N TYR A 210 -11.20 5.07 1.88
CA TYR A 210 -10.96 4.00 2.86
C TYR A 210 -12.27 3.48 3.45
N GLU A 211 -13.17 4.35 3.89
CA GLU A 211 -14.48 3.95 4.42
C GLU A 211 -15.27 3.12 3.39
N LEU A 212 -15.29 3.56 2.14
CA LEU A 212 -15.96 2.83 1.06
C LEU A 212 -15.27 1.51 0.74
N ALA A 213 -13.93 1.48 0.72
CA ALA A 213 -13.16 0.25 0.45
C ALA A 213 -13.42 -0.82 1.51
N GLU A 214 -13.44 -0.44 2.78
CA GLU A 214 -13.73 -1.35 3.90
C GLU A 214 -15.18 -1.82 3.86
N LYS A 215 -16.12 -0.90 3.69
CA LYS A 215 -17.56 -1.21 3.69
C LYS A 215 -17.95 -2.18 2.58
N TYR A 216 -17.38 -2.03 1.40
CA TYR A 216 -17.73 -2.87 0.23
C TYR A 216 -16.68 -3.92 -0.08
N ASN A 217 -15.60 -4.03 0.71
CA ASN A 217 -14.45 -4.90 0.47
C ASN A 217 -13.97 -4.81 -0.98
N SER A 218 -13.88 -3.58 -1.50
CA SER A 218 -13.64 -3.32 -2.91
C SER A 218 -12.17 -3.23 -3.24
N LYS A 219 -11.68 -4.24 -3.97
CA LYS A 219 -10.30 -4.25 -4.52
C LYS A 219 -10.02 -3.05 -5.42
N GLU A 220 -11.02 -2.60 -6.15
CA GLU A 220 -10.90 -1.47 -7.08
C GLU A 220 -10.66 -0.15 -6.34
N ILE A 221 -11.40 0.09 -5.24
CA ILE A 221 -11.20 1.28 -4.42
C ILE A 221 -9.83 1.23 -3.72
N TYR A 222 -9.42 0.07 -3.18
CA TYR A 222 -8.06 -0.09 -2.63
C TYR A 222 -6.97 0.17 -3.68
N GLY A 223 -7.17 -0.27 -4.92
CA GLY A 223 -6.28 0.03 -6.03
C GLY A 223 -6.17 1.54 -6.30
N LYS A 224 -7.30 2.26 -6.22
CA LYS A 224 -7.31 3.72 -6.38
C LYS A 224 -6.61 4.46 -5.24
N ILE A 225 -6.85 4.05 -3.99
CA ILE A 225 -6.13 4.56 -2.81
C ILE A 225 -4.62 4.38 -3.02
N TYR A 226 -4.22 3.18 -3.45
CA TYR A 226 -2.82 2.88 -3.75
C TYR A 226 -2.24 3.84 -4.81
N GLU A 227 -2.92 4.05 -5.94
CA GLU A 227 -2.46 4.97 -6.99
C GLU A 227 -2.24 6.40 -6.47
N ILE A 228 -3.15 6.89 -5.61
CA ILE A 228 -3.02 8.23 -5.02
C ILE A 228 -1.82 8.28 -4.08
N LEU A 229 -1.71 7.33 -3.15
CA LEU A 229 -0.62 7.28 -2.17
C LEU A 229 0.75 7.07 -2.84
N TYR A 230 0.80 6.26 -3.89
CA TYR A 230 2.03 6.03 -4.67
C TYR A 230 2.49 7.31 -5.39
N ARG A 231 1.56 8.00 -6.04
CA ARG A 231 1.86 9.29 -6.71
C ARG A 231 2.34 10.35 -5.70
N ASP A 232 1.71 10.40 -4.53
CA ASP A 232 2.03 11.36 -3.48
C ASP A 232 3.24 10.91 -2.64
N LYS A 233 3.83 9.74 -2.94
CA LYS A 233 4.96 9.11 -2.25
C LYS A 233 4.76 8.99 -0.73
N ASP A 234 3.49 8.82 -0.29
CA ASP A 234 3.12 8.67 1.13
C ASP A 234 3.38 7.24 1.61
N THR A 235 4.64 6.96 1.95
CA THR A 235 5.09 5.62 2.35
C THR A 235 4.40 5.14 3.63
N GLU A 236 4.13 6.02 4.60
CA GLU A 236 3.47 5.65 5.86
C GLU A 236 2.07 5.09 5.61
N LYS A 237 1.26 5.78 4.80
CA LYS A 237 -0.08 5.29 4.46
C LYS A 237 -0.04 4.08 3.53
N LEU A 238 0.97 3.98 2.65
CA LEU A 238 1.17 2.77 1.83
C LEU A 238 1.47 1.54 2.69
N TYR A 239 2.25 1.65 3.78
CA TYR A 239 2.45 0.57 4.74
C TYR A 239 1.14 0.14 5.39
N LYS A 240 0.36 1.10 5.91
CA LYS A 240 -0.96 0.83 6.52
C LYS A 240 -1.91 0.13 5.53
N LEU A 241 -1.87 0.55 4.27
CA LEU A 241 -2.66 -0.07 3.21
C LEU A 241 -2.18 -1.51 2.90
N ALA A 242 -0.86 -1.72 2.86
CA ALA A 242 -0.28 -3.04 2.60
C ALA A 242 -0.60 -4.05 3.71
N GLU A 243 -0.63 -3.65 4.96
CA GLU A 243 -1.05 -4.49 6.09
C GLU A 243 -2.49 -4.99 5.95
N LYS A 244 -3.41 -4.09 5.56
CA LYS A 244 -4.83 -4.42 5.38
C LYS A 244 -5.10 -5.24 4.13
N TYR A 245 -4.40 -4.95 3.05
CA TYR A 245 -4.71 -5.47 1.74
C TYR A 245 -3.69 -6.48 1.19
N LYS A 246 -2.54 -6.65 1.87
CA LYS A 246 -1.42 -7.61 1.62
C LYS A 246 -1.10 -7.93 0.15
N PRO A 247 -1.04 -7.02 -0.78
CA PRO A 247 -0.50 -7.35 -2.08
C PRO A 247 1.04 -7.25 -2.03
N ASN A 248 1.72 -8.35 -2.28
CA ASN A 248 3.20 -8.39 -2.39
C ASN A 248 3.74 -7.28 -3.32
N LYS A 249 2.96 -6.94 -4.35
CA LYS A 249 3.26 -5.81 -5.25
C LYS A 249 3.31 -4.43 -4.57
N MET A 250 2.65 -4.25 -3.42
CA MET A 250 2.70 -2.98 -2.70
C MET A 250 4.05 -2.76 -2.03
N TYR A 251 4.60 -3.79 -1.38
CA TYR A 251 5.93 -3.71 -0.78
C TYR A 251 7.01 -3.49 -1.83
N GLU A 252 6.85 -4.05 -3.04
CA GLU A 252 7.74 -3.78 -4.17
C GLU A 252 7.74 -2.29 -4.56
N LYS A 253 6.55 -1.69 -4.60
CA LYS A 253 6.40 -0.26 -4.92
C LYS A 253 6.87 0.68 -3.80
N ILE A 254 6.64 0.30 -2.55
CA ILE A 254 7.23 1.01 -1.40
C ILE A 254 8.75 0.96 -1.50
N PHE A 255 9.32 -0.20 -1.81
CA PHE A 255 10.75 -0.36 -2.01
C PHE A 255 11.28 0.58 -3.12
N GLU A 256 10.60 0.66 -4.27
CA GLU A 256 10.97 1.58 -5.35
C GLU A 256 10.99 3.04 -4.88
N ILE A 257 9.98 3.50 -4.14
CA ILE A 257 9.92 4.86 -3.58
C ILE A 257 11.09 5.11 -2.61
N LEU A 258 11.37 4.16 -1.73
CA LEU A 258 12.44 4.28 -0.75
C LEU A 258 13.82 4.33 -1.42
N ILE A 259 14.04 3.55 -2.48
CA ILE A 259 15.24 3.60 -3.31
C ILE A 259 15.38 4.99 -3.98
N GLU A 260 14.32 5.48 -4.62
CA GLU A 260 14.33 6.80 -5.27
C GLU A 260 14.63 7.94 -4.28
N ASN A 261 14.09 7.85 -3.07
CA ASN A 261 14.28 8.85 -2.02
C ASN A 261 15.59 8.64 -1.24
N LYS A 262 16.34 7.57 -1.50
CA LYS A 262 17.53 7.15 -0.75
C LYS A 262 17.25 7.02 0.77
N ASP A 263 16.05 6.58 1.12
CA ASP A 263 15.61 6.42 2.50
C ASP A 263 16.11 5.08 3.08
N ILE A 264 17.32 5.12 3.62
CA ILE A 264 17.98 3.95 4.19
C ILE A 264 17.22 3.39 5.40
N ASN A 265 16.64 4.26 6.22
CA ASN A 265 15.89 3.84 7.39
C ASN A 265 14.59 3.14 6.97
N GLY A 266 13.86 3.71 6.04
CA GLY A 266 12.67 3.10 5.46
C GLY A 266 12.96 1.74 4.80
N LEU A 267 14.08 1.62 4.09
CA LEU A 267 14.53 0.33 3.51
C LEU A 267 14.80 -0.73 4.58
N TYR A 268 15.47 -0.36 5.67
CA TYR A 268 15.71 -1.25 6.80
C TYR A 268 14.41 -1.70 7.46
N GLU A 269 13.49 -0.77 7.73
CA GLU A 269 12.17 -1.05 8.29
C GLU A 269 11.37 -2.02 7.42
N LEU A 270 11.35 -1.78 6.11
CA LEU A 270 10.66 -2.64 5.14
C LEU A 270 11.18 -4.08 5.18
N ILE A 271 12.50 -4.26 5.24
CA ILE A 271 13.13 -5.59 5.28
C ILE A 271 12.85 -6.27 6.62
N LYS A 272 13.05 -5.57 7.72
CA LYS A 272 12.98 -6.13 9.07
C LYS A 272 11.57 -6.41 9.53
N ASN A 273 10.68 -5.42 9.41
CA ASN A 273 9.35 -5.48 10.01
C ASN A 273 8.34 -6.20 9.12
N TYR A 274 8.51 -6.11 7.79
CA TYR A 274 7.59 -6.69 6.82
C TYR A 274 8.13 -7.94 6.13
N ASN A 275 9.33 -8.41 6.50
CA ASN A 275 10.01 -9.58 5.94
C ASN A 275 10.05 -9.55 4.40
N TYR A 276 10.20 -8.34 3.85
CA TYR A 276 10.30 -8.14 2.40
C TYR A 276 11.67 -8.61 1.91
N LYS A 277 11.69 -9.34 0.80
CA LYS A 277 12.93 -9.82 0.16
C LYS A 277 13.23 -8.95 -1.07
N PRO A 278 14.02 -7.89 -0.91
CA PRO A 278 14.31 -6.97 -2.00
C PRO A 278 15.23 -7.58 -3.06
N ASN A 279 15.24 -6.95 -4.24
CA ASN A 279 16.29 -7.19 -5.22
C ASN A 279 17.66 -6.78 -4.62
N ARG A 280 18.55 -7.76 -4.48
CA ARG A 280 19.88 -7.57 -3.84
C ARG A 280 20.76 -6.56 -4.59
N GLU A 281 20.67 -6.50 -5.91
CA GLU A 281 21.48 -5.56 -6.71
C GLU A 281 21.09 -4.12 -6.41
N LYS A 282 19.79 -3.80 -6.46
CA LYS A 282 19.29 -2.44 -6.19
C LYS A 282 19.60 -1.96 -4.77
N ILE A 283 19.45 -2.82 -3.77
CA ILE A 283 19.78 -2.42 -2.40
C ILE A 283 21.28 -2.24 -2.21
N THR A 284 22.10 -3.10 -2.84
CA THR A 284 23.57 -2.99 -2.79
C THR A 284 24.03 -1.67 -3.41
N GLU A 285 23.44 -1.25 -4.51
CA GLU A 285 23.76 0.01 -5.18
C GLU A 285 23.50 1.21 -4.26
N VAL A 286 22.32 1.31 -3.67
CA VAL A 286 21.96 2.41 -2.75
C VAL A 286 22.82 2.40 -1.48
N LEU A 287 23.07 1.22 -0.91
CA LEU A 287 23.94 1.10 0.25
C LEU A 287 25.38 1.50 -0.08
N THR A 288 25.87 1.17 -1.27
CA THR A 288 27.22 1.55 -1.71
C THR A 288 27.32 3.07 -1.89
N GLU A 289 26.34 3.69 -2.52
CA GLU A 289 26.30 5.14 -2.67
C GLU A 289 26.26 5.85 -1.32
N HIS A 290 25.40 5.41 -0.41
CA HIS A 290 25.32 5.99 0.94
C HIS A 290 26.61 5.76 1.75
N CYS A 291 27.20 4.59 1.65
CA CYS A 291 28.48 4.27 2.25
C CYS A 291 29.60 5.21 1.73
N ASN A 292 29.63 5.51 0.45
CA ASN A 292 30.59 6.45 -0.12
C ASN A 292 30.40 7.87 0.45
N ILE A 293 29.16 8.36 0.57
CA ILE A 293 28.85 9.67 1.18
C ILE A 293 29.38 9.73 2.62
N LEU A 294 29.12 8.69 3.42
CA LEU A 294 29.61 8.60 4.80
C LEU A 294 31.14 8.50 4.86
N THR A 295 31.77 7.81 3.90
CA THR A 295 33.22 7.72 3.75
C THR A 295 33.84 9.09 3.45
N ASP A 296 33.30 9.81 2.48
CA ASP A 296 33.79 11.13 2.07
C ASP A 296 33.65 12.17 3.21
N SER A 297 32.58 12.08 3.98
CA SER A 297 32.36 12.91 5.18
C SER A 297 33.14 12.44 6.41
N LYS A 298 33.83 11.29 6.34
CA LYS A 298 34.53 10.62 7.45
C LYS A 298 33.63 10.32 8.65
N ASP A 299 32.33 10.08 8.38
CA ASP A 299 31.36 9.70 9.40
C ASP A 299 31.44 8.21 9.73
N ILE A 300 32.40 7.86 10.56
CA ILE A 300 32.63 6.47 11.00
C ILE A 300 31.44 5.94 11.80
N SER A 301 30.78 6.80 12.60
CA SER A 301 29.59 6.42 13.38
C SER A 301 28.45 5.99 12.48
N GLY A 302 28.16 6.80 11.45
CA GLY A 302 27.17 6.47 10.44
C GLY A 302 27.47 5.17 9.68
N LEU A 303 28.76 4.93 9.38
CA LEU A 303 29.18 3.68 8.75
C LEU A 303 28.96 2.46 9.65
N TYR A 304 29.24 2.56 10.96
CA TYR A 304 28.94 1.49 11.90
C TYR A 304 27.45 1.20 11.98
N GLU A 305 26.62 2.23 12.12
CA GLU A 305 25.16 2.09 12.13
C GLU A 305 24.65 1.39 10.86
N LEU A 306 25.17 1.78 9.70
CA LEU A 306 24.81 1.19 8.42
C LEU A 306 25.26 -0.27 8.33
N ALA A 307 26.48 -0.58 8.78
CA ALA A 307 27.00 -1.94 8.77
C ALA A 307 26.20 -2.89 9.65
N GLU A 308 25.80 -2.44 10.83
CA GLU A 308 24.97 -3.20 11.77
C GLU A 308 23.56 -3.45 11.23
N LYS A 309 22.89 -2.37 10.76
CA LYS A 309 21.54 -2.47 10.20
C LYS A 309 21.44 -3.51 9.08
N PHE A 310 22.41 -3.54 8.19
CA PHE A 310 22.37 -4.42 7.01
C PHE A 310 23.30 -5.63 7.10
N ASN A 311 23.98 -5.84 8.23
CA ASN A 311 24.96 -6.90 8.46
C ASN A 311 25.96 -7.03 7.30
N SER A 312 26.49 -5.91 6.85
CA SER A 312 27.26 -5.81 5.61
C SER A 312 28.77 -5.89 5.87
N LYS A 313 29.36 -7.02 5.49
CA LYS A 313 30.84 -7.19 5.56
C LYS A 313 31.61 -6.14 4.75
N LYS A 314 31.06 -5.72 3.59
CA LYS A 314 31.71 -4.69 2.74
C LYS A 314 31.81 -3.33 3.42
N ILE A 315 30.80 -2.97 4.23
CA ILE A 315 30.83 -1.71 4.97
C ILE A 315 31.86 -1.81 6.10
N TYR A 316 31.95 -2.93 6.80
CA TYR A 316 33.01 -3.15 7.78
C TYR A 316 34.43 -3.13 7.15
N GLU A 317 34.59 -3.64 5.92
CA GLU A 317 35.84 -3.49 5.18
C GLU A 317 36.18 -2.01 4.94
N LYS A 318 35.20 -1.20 4.61
CA LYS A 318 35.39 0.24 4.38
C LYS A 318 35.76 0.98 5.67
N ILE A 319 35.08 0.66 6.78
CA ILE A 319 35.47 1.17 8.10
C ILE A 319 36.92 0.81 8.42
N PHE A 320 37.33 -0.44 8.19
CA PHE A 320 38.67 -0.90 8.39
C PHE A 320 39.68 -0.09 7.56
N GLU A 321 39.42 0.15 6.28
CA GLU A 321 40.28 0.97 5.41
C GLU A 321 40.46 2.38 5.97
N ILE A 322 39.37 3.05 6.38
CA ILE A 322 39.42 4.40 6.96
C ILE A 322 40.25 4.43 8.26
N LEU A 323 40.02 3.45 9.15
CA LEU A 323 40.75 3.35 10.41
C LEU A 323 42.23 3.10 10.17
N MET A 324 42.59 2.29 9.14
CA MET A 324 43.98 2.07 8.71
C MET A 324 44.64 3.35 8.20
N GLU A 325 43.92 4.10 7.32
CA GLU A 325 44.44 5.38 6.79
C GLU A 325 44.66 6.42 7.89
N ASN A 326 43.75 6.46 8.87
CA ASN A 326 43.85 7.37 10.02
C ASN A 326 44.84 6.88 11.12
N LYS A 327 45.38 5.68 10.97
CA LYS A 327 46.22 5.01 11.99
C LYS A 327 45.53 4.90 13.36
N ASP A 328 44.19 4.75 13.34
CA ASP A 328 43.36 4.65 14.55
C ASP A 328 43.38 3.22 15.12
N ILE A 329 44.39 2.95 15.93
CA ILE A 329 44.59 1.64 16.56
C ILE A 329 43.45 1.28 17.50
N ASN A 330 42.85 2.25 18.19
CA ASN A 330 41.74 2.00 19.11
C ASN A 330 40.48 1.62 18.32
N GLY A 331 40.16 2.37 17.27
CA GLY A 331 39.06 2.06 16.37
C GLY A 331 39.21 0.68 15.72
N LEU A 332 40.41 0.30 15.28
CA LEU A 332 40.69 -1.03 14.74
C LEU A 332 40.43 -2.14 15.77
N TYR A 333 40.86 -1.93 17.03
CA TYR A 333 40.58 -2.87 18.09
C TYR A 333 39.08 -3.03 18.36
N GLU A 334 38.36 -1.93 18.46
CA GLU A 334 36.91 -1.94 18.66
C GLU A 334 36.19 -2.66 17.53
N LEU A 335 36.58 -2.41 16.28
CA LEU A 335 36.02 -3.07 15.10
C LEU A 335 36.18 -4.61 15.16
N ILE A 336 37.36 -5.08 15.55
CA ILE A 336 37.66 -6.51 15.64
C ILE A 336 36.89 -7.15 16.80
N LYS A 337 36.89 -6.50 17.97
CA LYS A 337 36.35 -7.06 19.20
C LYS A 337 34.81 -7.02 19.24
N ASN A 338 34.23 -5.86 18.94
CA ASN A 338 32.80 -5.64 19.15
C ASN A 338 31.94 -6.08 17.96
N HIS A 339 32.49 -6.01 16.75
CA HIS A 339 31.74 -6.37 15.53
C HIS A 339 32.17 -7.69 14.89
N ASN A 340 33.09 -8.46 15.61
CA ASN A 340 33.58 -9.76 15.15
C ASN A 340 34.12 -9.72 13.71
N TYR A 341 34.67 -8.57 13.32
CA TYR A 341 35.28 -8.39 12.00
C TYR A 341 36.62 -9.11 11.93
N LYS A 342 36.83 -9.86 10.84
CA LYS A 342 38.10 -10.60 10.63
C LYS A 342 38.87 -9.91 9.51
N PRO A 343 39.78 -8.97 9.84
CA PRO A 343 40.60 -8.27 8.86
C PRO A 343 41.63 -9.18 8.21
N ASN A 344 42.18 -8.70 7.09
CA ASN A 344 43.41 -9.32 6.55
C ASN A 344 44.54 -9.21 7.55
N ARG A 345 45.10 -10.36 7.92
CA ARG A 345 46.19 -10.45 8.94
C ARG A 345 47.43 -9.68 8.53
N GLU A 346 47.76 -9.63 7.24
CA GLU A 346 48.97 -8.92 6.77
C GLU A 346 48.83 -7.41 7.01
N LYS A 347 47.70 -6.82 6.61
CA LYS A 347 47.38 -5.39 6.81
C LYS A 347 47.40 -4.98 8.28
N ILE A 348 46.82 -5.79 9.17
CA ILE A 348 46.83 -5.53 10.61
C ILE A 348 48.27 -5.63 11.15
N THR A 349 49.06 -6.62 10.73
CA THR A 349 50.42 -6.79 11.18
C THR A 349 51.29 -5.60 10.77
N GLU A 350 51.08 -5.06 9.58
CA GLU A 350 51.81 -3.91 9.07
C GLU A 350 51.58 -2.67 9.95
N ILE A 351 50.34 -2.31 10.25
CA ILE A 351 50.05 -1.13 11.06
C ILE A 351 50.45 -1.30 12.52
N LEU A 352 50.28 -2.50 13.07
CA LEU A 352 50.75 -2.78 14.41
C LEU A 352 52.28 -2.69 14.51
N THR A 353 53.03 -3.11 13.48
CA THR A 353 54.47 -2.99 13.42
C THR A 353 54.89 -1.53 13.34
N GLU A 354 54.25 -0.74 12.50
CA GLU A 354 54.51 0.71 12.41
C GLU A 354 54.27 1.41 13.75
N HIS A 355 53.14 1.15 14.39
CA HIS A 355 52.80 1.76 15.67
C HIS A 355 53.74 1.28 16.80
N CYS A 356 54.08 0.01 16.79
CA CYS A 356 55.08 -0.56 17.72
C CYS A 356 56.43 0.15 17.58
N ASN A 357 56.89 0.44 16.35
CA ASN A 357 58.15 1.19 16.13
C ASN A 357 58.07 2.61 16.71
N ILE A 358 56.93 3.33 16.47
CA ILE A 358 56.74 4.67 17.05
C ILE A 358 56.80 4.64 18.57
N LEU A 359 56.14 3.68 19.23
CA LEU A 359 56.17 3.53 20.69
C LEU A 359 57.58 3.16 21.18
N THR A 360 58.31 2.34 20.41
CA THR A 360 59.70 1.98 20.70
C THR A 360 60.62 3.20 20.65
N ASP A 361 60.53 3.99 19.58
CA ASP A 361 61.36 5.20 19.41
C ASP A 361 61.06 6.24 20.50
N ASN A 362 59.84 6.32 20.96
CA ASN A 362 59.41 7.17 22.08
C ASN A 362 59.72 6.57 23.47
N LYS A 363 60.28 5.35 23.55
CA LYS A 363 60.52 4.60 24.78
C LYS A 363 59.25 4.41 25.63
N ASP A 364 58.09 4.35 24.99
CA ASP A 364 56.80 4.18 25.66
C ASP A 364 56.50 2.70 25.90
N ILE A 365 57.14 2.12 26.93
CA ILE A 365 56.94 0.73 27.31
C ILE A 365 55.51 0.45 27.74
N LYS A 366 54.84 1.42 28.39
CA LYS A 366 53.44 1.29 28.80
C LYS A 366 52.53 1.15 27.58
N GLY A 367 52.69 2.01 26.60
CA GLY A 367 51.94 1.94 25.33
C GLY A 367 52.18 0.61 24.59
N LEU A 368 53.42 0.08 24.60
CA LEU A 368 53.74 -1.24 24.05
C LEU A 368 52.99 -2.38 24.77
N TYR A 369 52.90 -2.35 26.10
CA TYR A 369 52.10 -3.32 26.84
C TYR A 369 50.64 -3.24 26.49
N GLU A 370 50.02 -2.04 26.47
CA GLU A 370 48.66 -1.83 26.10
C GLU A 370 48.35 -2.36 24.68
N LEU A 371 49.26 -2.11 23.73
CA LEU A 371 49.14 -2.60 22.36
C LEU A 371 49.24 -4.13 22.29
N ALA A 372 50.20 -4.71 23.01
CA ALA A 372 50.41 -6.17 23.07
C ALA A 372 49.18 -6.89 23.64
N GLU A 373 48.58 -6.35 24.69
CA GLU A 373 47.36 -6.89 25.32
C GLU A 373 46.15 -6.81 24.41
N LYS A 374 45.91 -5.65 23.81
CA LYS A 374 44.76 -5.44 22.91
C LYS A 374 44.72 -6.44 21.76
N PHE A 375 45.86 -6.71 21.16
CA PHE A 375 45.96 -7.56 19.98
C PHE A 375 46.51 -8.95 20.22
N ASN A 376 46.83 -9.31 21.48
CA ASN A 376 47.49 -10.56 21.85
C ASN A 376 48.69 -10.83 20.97
N SER A 377 49.53 -9.82 20.71
CA SER A 377 50.59 -9.88 19.74
C SER A 377 51.90 -10.33 20.36
N LYS A 378 52.28 -11.58 20.09
CA LYS A 378 53.57 -12.15 20.54
C LYS A 378 54.74 -11.29 20.06
N LYS A 379 54.73 -10.78 18.83
CA LYS A 379 55.79 -9.93 18.28
C LYS A 379 56.02 -8.66 19.10
N ILE A 380 54.93 -8.05 19.62
CA ILE A 380 55.06 -6.85 20.44
C ILE A 380 55.64 -7.20 21.81
N TYR A 381 55.29 -8.32 22.41
CA TYR A 381 55.90 -8.81 23.63
C TYR A 381 57.41 -9.15 23.44
N GLU A 382 57.80 -9.71 22.30
CA GLU A 382 59.20 -9.93 21.92
C GLU A 382 59.93 -8.58 21.83
N ARG A 383 59.33 -7.55 21.29
CA ARG A 383 59.90 -6.21 21.23
C ARG A 383 60.12 -5.58 22.63
N ILE A 384 59.09 -5.71 23.50
CA ILE A 384 59.24 -5.28 24.92
C ILE A 384 60.41 -6.00 25.57
N PHE A 385 60.53 -7.30 25.34
CA PHE A 385 61.66 -8.09 25.87
C PHE A 385 63.02 -7.56 25.39
N GLU A 386 63.15 -7.23 24.11
CA GLU A 386 64.36 -6.64 23.54
C GLU A 386 64.72 -5.33 24.26
N ILE A 387 63.81 -4.40 24.40
CA ILE A 387 64.00 -3.10 25.03
C ILE A 387 64.38 -3.26 26.49
N LEU A 388 63.67 -4.08 27.25
CA LEU A 388 63.97 -4.33 28.65
C LEU A 388 65.35 -5.00 28.83
N THR A 389 65.73 -5.86 27.88
CA THR A 389 67.07 -6.52 27.88
C THR A 389 68.15 -5.51 27.58
N GLU A 390 68.00 -4.62 26.61
CA GLU A 390 68.97 -3.56 26.30
C GLU A 390 69.14 -2.60 27.47
N ASN A 391 68.07 -2.27 28.17
CA ASN A 391 68.07 -1.41 29.34
C ASN A 391 68.55 -2.12 30.62
N LYS A 392 68.79 -3.43 30.58
CA LYS A 392 69.15 -4.27 31.75
C LYS A 392 68.12 -4.18 32.88
N ASP A 393 66.80 -3.95 32.50
CA ASP A 393 65.72 -3.78 33.47
C ASP A 393 65.18 -5.14 33.93
N ILE A 394 65.78 -5.66 35.02
CA ILE A 394 65.40 -6.96 35.59
C ILE A 394 63.98 -6.97 36.13
N ASP A 395 63.57 -5.87 36.79
CA ASP A 395 62.18 -5.76 37.31
C ASP A 395 61.15 -5.74 36.19
N GLY A 396 61.43 -5.02 35.10
CA GLY A 396 60.63 -5.04 33.91
C GLY A 396 60.50 -6.41 33.24
N LEU A 397 61.63 -7.16 33.17
CA LEU A 397 61.66 -8.52 32.64
C LEU A 397 60.87 -9.51 33.52
N ASN A 398 60.93 -9.38 34.87
CA ASN A 398 60.10 -10.18 35.76
C ASN A 398 58.59 -9.93 35.52
N LYS A 399 58.17 -8.64 35.47
CA LYS A 399 56.80 -8.27 35.16
C LYS A 399 56.32 -8.79 33.79
N LEU A 400 57.19 -8.73 32.79
CA LEU A 400 56.89 -9.27 31.46
C LEU A 400 56.70 -10.79 31.51
N SER A 401 57.55 -11.51 32.26
CA SER A 401 57.45 -12.97 32.45
C SER A 401 56.12 -13.35 33.10
N GLU A 402 55.71 -12.67 34.18
CA GLU A 402 54.46 -12.90 34.88
C GLU A 402 53.31 -12.70 33.95
N LYS A 403 53.30 -11.60 33.20
CA LYS A 403 52.22 -11.28 32.26
C LYS A 403 52.05 -12.31 31.15
N ILE A 404 53.16 -12.79 30.60
CA ILE A 404 53.12 -13.79 29.52
C ILE A 404 52.74 -15.18 30.09
N CYS A 405 53.09 -15.50 31.33
CA CYS A 405 52.62 -16.72 32.02
C CYS A 405 51.10 -16.71 32.17
N GLU A 406 50.51 -15.57 32.60
CA GLU A 406 49.03 -15.42 32.66
C GLU A 406 48.31 -15.67 31.31
N LEU A 407 48.95 -15.25 30.21
CA LEU A 407 48.39 -15.48 28.86
C LEU A 407 48.48 -16.95 28.46
N ASP A 408 49.58 -17.65 28.78
CA ASP A 408 49.72 -19.09 28.50
C ASP A 408 48.74 -19.93 29.35
N GLU A 409 48.51 -19.55 30.61
CA GLU A 409 47.51 -20.15 31.50
C GLU A 409 46.07 -19.96 30.99
N LYS A 410 45.77 -18.83 30.37
CA LYS A 410 44.49 -18.58 29.69
C LYS A 410 44.33 -19.33 28.37
N GLY A 411 45.28 -20.19 28.00
CA GLY A 411 45.23 -21.03 26.81
C GLY A 411 45.60 -20.31 25.50
N ILE A 412 46.22 -19.13 25.57
CA ILE A 412 46.71 -18.42 24.38
C ILE A 412 48.03 -19.06 23.99
N SER A 413 48.05 -19.87 22.95
CA SER A 413 49.18 -20.67 22.53
C SER A 413 50.35 -19.86 21.98
N GLY A 414 51.59 -20.37 22.16
CA GLY A 414 52.78 -19.85 21.50
C GLY A 414 53.71 -19.03 22.36
N TYR A 415 53.43 -18.82 23.65
CA TYR A 415 54.20 -18.00 24.55
C TYR A 415 55.29 -18.79 25.36
N LYS A 416 55.20 -20.13 25.44
CA LYS A 416 56.09 -20.96 26.19
C LYS A 416 57.59 -20.80 25.85
N SER A 417 57.91 -20.60 24.58
CA SER A 417 59.27 -20.36 24.12
C SER A 417 59.81 -19.00 24.61
N LEU A 418 58.94 -17.97 24.55
CA LEU A 418 59.35 -16.63 25.01
C LEU A 418 59.54 -16.57 26.51
N ILE A 419 58.70 -17.23 27.31
CA ILE A 419 58.88 -17.37 28.76
C ILE A 419 60.21 -17.96 29.07
N LYS A 420 60.62 -19.08 28.42
CA LYS A 420 61.93 -19.70 28.64
C LYS A 420 63.09 -18.75 28.33
N ILE A 421 63.01 -17.99 27.27
CA ILE A 421 64.02 -17.02 26.85
C ILE A 421 64.13 -15.90 27.89
N ILE A 422 63.00 -15.33 28.35
CA ILE A 422 62.98 -14.27 29.36
C ILE A 422 63.57 -14.75 30.66
N VAL A 423 63.17 -15.90 31.19
CA VAL A 423 63.64 -16.46 32.41
C VAL A 423 65.20 -16.75 32.36
N SER A 424 65.66 -17.28 31.22
CA SER A 424 67.10 -17.48 31.00
C SER A 424 67.85 -16.16 31.00
N LYS A 425 67.29 -15.09 30.40
CA LYS A 425 67.98 -13.79 30.36
C LYS A 425 68.01 -13.10 31.72
N ILE A 426 66.95 -13.21 32.52
CA ILE A 426 66.93 -12.71 33.90
C ILE A 426 68.11 -13.34 34.71
N LYS A 427 68.21 -14.64 34.67
CA LYS A 427 69.29 -15.35 35.39
C LYS A 427 70.72 -14.87 35.02
N VAL A 428 70.93 -14.60 33.73
CA VAL A 428 72.21 -14.09 33.23
C VAL A 428 72.49 -12.67 33.73
N LEU A 429 71.47 -11.81 33.77
CA LEU A 429 71.61 -10.43 34.24
C LEU A 429 71.80 -10.35 35.75
N GLU A 430 71.15 -11.23 36.52
CA GLU A 430 71.31 -11.34 37.97
C GLU A 430 72.71 -11.83 38.35
N SER A 431 73.27 -12.79 37.60
CA SER A 431 74.65 -13.28 37.86
C SER A 431 75.68 -12.21 37.57
N ASN A 432 75.48 -11.40 36.52
CA ASN A 432 76.40 -10.31 36.17
C ASN A 432 76.38 -9.09 37.12
N ASN A 433 75.30 -8.94 37.91
CA ASN A 433 75.14 -7.88 38.90
C ASN A 433 75.72 -8.28 40.27
N ASN A 434 76.06 -9.57 40.47
CA ASN A 434 76.66 -10.11 41.70
C ASN A 434 78.19 -10.28 41.61
N GLU A 435 78.77 -10.01 40.42
CA GLU A 435 80.21 -9.86 40.21
C GLU A 435 80.63 -8.36 40.27
#